data_a4fe0cc47e2b2f0cbeccd48007dde62e
#
_entry.id   a4fe0cc47e2b2f0cbeccd48007dde62e
#
_cell.length_a   1.000
_cell.length_b   1.000
_cell.length_c   1.000
_cell.angle_alpha   90.00
_cell.angle_beta   90.00
_cell.angle_gamma   90.00
#
_symmetry.space_group_name_H-M   'P 1'
#
loop_
_entity.id
_entity.type
_entity.pdbx_description
1 polymer ?
#
loop_
_entity_poly.entity_id
_entity_poly.type
_entity_poly.pdbx_seq_one_letter_code
_entity_poly.pdbx_strand_id
1 'polypeptide(L)'
;MTAIPFHSVAALLRTAFIGLVLLTAGCSDSSDNNKKDDVIPGGFTVTVLSSPAGYVSGGDARVAVEVPEALPLEEVRVTVDERDVSEAFSAAADSHMLEGRVDGLAEGENLLRVESVSGNVAPAERMLVNHATTGPIFSGPQQDPFLCATDDHRDDLELGPIIDEQCSVETVVGFKYRTSDDTWADYSPGQERPADMTSTTTIDGRTVDFIVRWERGTINRFLYSIAMLAPDSSGEAPDLEVWNKRLIYYFQGGVAIGHYQGSPSQSRALYVDGLAAGYAVAYSTGTKTGTHYNLQLGGETAIMVKDRFVSAYGVPDYTVGVGGSGGGIQQYVYAQNHPGLIDAGIPQYSYPDMVTQTIHIGDCELIERWIDMQLREDPASKWADWNNRSWLIGLNASNDIPNDVVSFGLTPWVPQGSSECTNAWRGLSPLALNPNFGTAPGISPEDQAEVEWTHFADLINIYGRAEDGFARNTWDNVGVQYGLQALREGNITPEEFLDLNFNIGSWTAEAEMVQEGCPFFTDLCFALDFERELYPDQIDPWSWRNMQLAEGDTPAPRRSAD
;
A
#
# COMPACT_ATOMS: atom_id res chain seq x y z
N MET A 1 30.48 -27.23 15.52
CA MET A 1 31.82 -27.03 16.12
C MET A 1 32.70 -26.36 15.09
N THR A 2 33.41 -25.36 15.47
CA THR A 2 34.36 -24.46 14.81
C THR A 2 33.74 -23.23 14.14
N ALA A 3 33.81 -22.16 14.91
CA ALA A 3 33.58 -20.79 14.53
C ALA A 3 34.72 -20.25 13.66
N ILE A 4 34.42 -19.48 12.64
CA ILE A 4 35.35 -18.67 11.87
C ILE A 4 35.13 -17.19 12.23
N PRO A 5 36.17 -16.43 12.60
CA PRO A 5 36.03 -15.07 13.03
C PRO A 5 35.99 -14.08 11.84
N PHE A 6 35.12 -13.11 11.93
CA PHE A 6 35.11 -11.93 11.07
C PHE A 6 36.30 -11.03 11.40
N HIS A 7 37.17 -10.79 10.44
CA HIS A 7 38.17 -9.74 10.49
C HIS A 7 37.68 -8.51 9.72
N SER A 8 37.66 -7.41 10.46
CA SER A 8 37.48 -6.05 10.04
C SER A 8 38.52 -5.63 8.99
N VAL A 9 38.04 -4.98 7.91
CA VAL A 9 38.88 -4.18 6.99
C VAL A 9 38.36 -2.74 7.07
N ALA A 10 38.98 -1.97 7.95
CA ALA A 10 38.99 -0.53 7.89
C ALA A 10 40.46 -0.13 7.82
N ALA A 11 40.84 0.54 6.76
CA ALA A 11 41.81 1.66 6.72
C ALA A 11 42.46 1.82 5.34
N LEU A 12 42.70 3.08 5.04
CA LEU A 12 43.60 3.65 4.02
C LEU A 12 42.98 4.07 2.70
N LEU A 13 42.72 5.42 2.66
CA LEU A 13 43.38 6.28 1.66
C LEU A 13 43.10 7.76 2.01
N ARG A 14 44.00 8.36 2.81
CA ARG A 14 44.24 9.80 2.84
C ARG A 14 45.45 10.09 1.97
N THR A 15 45.27 10.80 0.90
CA THR A 15 46.38 11.43 0.18
C THR A 15 46.11 12.95 0.09
N ALA A 16 46.95 13.67 0.82
CA ALA A 16 47.01 15.13 0.80
C ALA A 16 47.59 15.64 -0.52
N PHE A 17 46.94 16.66 -1.10
CA PHE A 17 47.58 17.52 -2.11
C PHE A 17 47.81 18.88 -1.47
N ILE A 18 49.09 19.20 -1.18
CA ILE A 18 49.56 20.52 -0.82
C ILE A 18 49.95 21.19 -2.14
N GLY A 19 49.19 22.18 -2.57
CA GLY A 19 49.58 23.07 -3.67
C GLY A 19 50.06 24.41 -3.14
N LEU A 20 51.34 24.66 -3.33
CA LEU A 20 52.06 25.88 -2.99
C LEU A 20 51.68 26.99 -4.02
N VAL A 21 51.06 28.09 -3.62
CA VAL A 21 50.91 29.28 -4.45
C VAL A 21 51.78 30.42 -3.92
N LEU A 22 52.69 30.84 -4.76
CA LEU A 22 53.59 31.97 -4.54
C LEU A 22 52.82 33.30 -4.58
N LEU A 23 53.05 34.12 -3.56
CA LEU A 23 52.68 35.51 -3.48
C LEU A 23 53.58 36.38 -4.39
N THR A 24 52.95 37.16 -5.27
CA THR A 24 53.58 38.37 -5.78
C THR A 24 52.81 39.58 -5.26
N ALA A 25 53.48 40.37 -4.46
CA ALA A 25 52.99 41.65 -3.99
C ALA A 25 53.12 42.68 -5.10
N GLY A 26 52.01 43.31 -5.44
CA GLY A 26 51.98 44.52 -6.27
C GLY A 26 51.14 45.57 -5.55
N CYS A 27 51.76 46.56 -4.94
CA CYS A 27 51.08 47.76 -4.44
C CYS A 27 50.68 48.68 -5.62
N SER A 28 49.39 49.01 -5.68
CA SER A 28 48.93 50.24 -6.25
C SER A 28 47.78 50.82 -5.46
N ASP A 29 48.01 51.92 -4.78
CA ASP A 29 46.97 52.74 -4.18
C ASP A 29 46.05 53.30 -5.27
N SER A 30 44.76 52.99 -5.14
CA SER A 30 43.69 53.85 -5.62
C SER A 30 42.52 53.72 -4.62
N SER A 31 42.26 54.81 -3.96
CA SER A 31 41.09 55.01 -3.10
C SER A 31 39.84 55.07 -3.95
N ASP A 32 39.16 53.94 -4.06
CA ASP A 32 37.77 53.87 -4.43
C ASP A 32 36.95 53.38 -3.24
N ASN A 33 36.02 54.23 -2.78
CA ASN A 33 35.00 53.94 -1.82
C ASN A 33 33.99 52.94 -2.46
N ASN A 34 34.38 51.69 -2.60
CA ASN A 34 33.44 50.61 -2.81
C ASN A 34 33.05 50.07 -1.42
N LYS A 35 31.79 50.30 -1.04
CA LYS A 35 31.14 49.44 -0.04
C LYS A 35 31.44 47.99 -0.46
N LYS A 36 32.28 47.32 0.30
CA LYS A 36 32.32 45.86 0.29
C LYS A 36 30.93 45.44 0.70
N ASP A 37 30.15 44.96 -0.22
CA ASP A 37 28.98 44.14 0.13
C ASP A 37 29.53 43.03 1.01
N ASP A 38 29.17 43.04 2.31
CA ASP A 38 29.59 42.02 3.25
C ASP A 38 28.86 40.73 2.88
N VAL A 39 29.53 39.88 2.09
CA VAL A 39 29.01 38.57 1.71
C VAL A 39 28.86 37.74 2.97
N ILE A 40 27.63 37.39 3.30
CA ILE A 40 27.30 36.53 4.46
C ILE A 40 27.79 35.12 4.14
N PRO A 41 28.61 34.50 5.02
CA PRO A 41 29.01 33.11 4.85
C PRO A 41 27.83 32.16 5.01
N GLY A 42 27.79 31.14 4.18
CA GLY A 42 26.67 30.17 4.12
C GLY A 42 25.76 30.46 2.93
N GLY A 43 24.83 29.56 2.70
CA GLY A 43 23.82 29.64 1.63
C GLY A 43 22.47 29.23 2.16
N PHE A 44 21.44 29.42 1.39
CA PHE A 44 20.12 28.88 1.66
C PHE A 44 20.10 27.37 1.43
N THR A 45 19.42 26.62 2.30
CA THR A 45 19.04 25.23 2.04
C THR A 45 17.53 25.17 1.80
N VAL A 46 17.11 24.64 0.66
CA VAL A 46 15.69 24.52 0.30
C VAL A 46 15.27 23.05 0.34
N THR A 47 14.31 22.73 1.20
CA THR A 47 13.78 21.39 1.39
C THR A 47 12.28 21.37 1.10
N VAL A 48 11.84 20.47 0.22
CA VAL A 48 10.41 20.18 0.03
C VAL A 48 10.00 19.19 1.12
N LEU A 49 8.99 19.55 1.90
CA LEU A 49 8.55 18.81 3.08
C LEU A 49 7.40 17.87 2.80
N SER A 50 6.55 18.19 1.82
CA SER A 50 5.34 17.44 1.52
C SER A 50 5.64 16.15 0.75
N SER A 51 6.59 16.20 -0.18
CA SER A 51 7.02 15.05 -1.00
C SER A 51 8.43 15.26 -1.52
N PRO A 52 9.08 14.25 -2.15
CA PRO A 52 10.26 14.50 -2.96
C PRO A 52 9.96 15.54 -4.05
N ALA A 53 10.88 16.46 -4.30
CA ALA A 53 10.67 17.59 -5.21
C ALA A 53 10.23 17.20 -6.65
N GLY A 54 10.56 15.98 -7.08
CA GLY A 54 10.11 15.43 -8.37
C GLY A 54 8.74 14.74 -8.34
N TYR A 55 8.06 14.69 -7.19
CA TYR A 55 6.82 13.94 -6.97
C TYR A 55 5.72 14.82 -6.33
N VAL A 56 5.83 16.14 -6.48
CA VAL A 56 4.77 17.05 -6.05
C VAL A 56 3.50 16.80 -6.85
N SER A 57 2.34 16.89 -6.23
CA SER A 57 1.07 16.68 -6.90
C SER A 57 -0.02 17.63 -6.40
N GLY A 58 -0.99 17.93 -7.26
CA GLY A 58 -2.15 18.74 -6.87
C GLY A 58 -1.92 20.25 -6.87
N GLY A 59 -0.78 20.72 -7.36
CA GLY A 59 -0.53 22.14 -7.59
C GLY A 59 -0.04 22.93 -6.38
N ASP A 60 0.35 22.27 -5.29
CA ASP A 60 0.93 22.92 -4.12
C ASP A 60 2.06 22.08 -3.49
N ALA A 61 2.93 22.74 -2.72
CA ALA A 61 4.00 22.07 -1.99
C ALA A 61 4.32 22.82 -0.70
N ARG A 62 4.60 22.09 0.38
CA ARG A 62 5.15 22.67 1.62
C ARG A 62 6.67 22.66 1.56
N VAL A 63 7.28 23.83 1.81
CA VAL A 63 8.71 24.05 1.64
C VAL A 63 9.29 24.68 2.90
N ALA A 64 10.48 24.22 3.31
CA ALA A 64 11.31 24.87 4.31
C ALA A 64 12.55 25.50 3.66
N VAL A 65 12.92 26.65 4.16
CA VAL A 65 14.13 27.38 3.78
C VAL A 65 14.98 27.64 5.02
N GLU A 66 16.12 26.96 5.12
CA GLU A 66 17.14 27.31 6.12
C GLU A 66 17.84 28.58 5.66
N VAL A 67 17.89 29.57 6.55
CA VAL A 67 18.45 30.90 6.27
C VAL A 67 19.76 31.05 7.06
N PRO A 68 20.84 31.59 6.45
CA PRO A 68 22.06 31.87 7.21
C PRO A 68 21.77 32.76 8.43
N GLU A 69 22.28 32.43 9.58
CA GLU A 69 22.06 33.10 10.89
C GLU A 69 22.26 34.63 10.84
N ALA A 70 23.17 35.11 9.99
CA ALA A 70 23.47 36.53 9.88
C ALA A 70 22.50 37.31 8.96
N LEU A 71 21.59 36.61 8.25
CA LEU A 71 20.61 37.26 7.36
C LEU A 71 19.25 37.32 8.10
N PRO A 72 18.66 38.51 8.29
CA PRO A 72 17.32 38.65 8.82
C PRO A 72 16.29 37.92 7.93
N LEU A 73 15.33 37.22 8.55
CA LEU A 73 14.32 36.44 7.81
C LEU A 73 13.45 37.29 6.90
N GLU A 74 13.21 38.55 7.26
CA GLU A 74 12.49 39.54 6.46
C GLU A 74 13.23 40.01 5.20
N GLU A 75 14.53 39.72 5.08
CA GLU A 75 15.33 39.98 3.87
C GLU A 75 15.33 38.82 2.86
N VAL A 76 14.59 37.74 3.17
CA VAL A 76 14.49 36.60 2.28
C VAL A 76 13.31 36.79 1.33
N ARG A 77 13.57 36.60 0.05
CA ARG A 77 12.57 36.60 -1.02
C ARG A 77 12.48 35.20 -1.62
N VAL A 78 11.26 34.71 -1.78
CA VAL A 78 10.97 33.39 -2.39
C VAL A 78 10.11 33.62 -3.63
N THR A 79 10.52 33.04 -4.76
CA THR A 79 9.76 33.11 -6.00
C THR A 79 9.57 31.73 -6.61
N VAL A 80 8.47 31.54 -7.35
CA VAL A 80 8.24 30.39 -8.23
C VAL A 80 7.97 30.92 -9.63
N ASP A 81 8.79 30.54 -10.60
CA ASP A 81 8.70 31.03 -11.99
C ASP A 81 8.52 32.54 -12.06
N GLU A 82 9.35 33.27 -11.32
CA GLU A 82 9.32 34.74 -11.16
C GLU A 82 8.14 35.31 -10.35
N ARG A 83 7.12 34.54 -10.04
CA ARG A 83 6.01 34.94 -9.16
C ARG A 83 6.48 34.99 -7.71
N ASP A 84 6.37 36.13 -7.06
CA ASP A 84 6.72 36.31 -5.65
C ASP A 84 5.69 35.56 -4.76
N VAL A 85 6.21 34.66 -3.91
CA VAL A 85 5.44 33.86 -2.97
C VAL A 85 5.92 34.03 -1.53
N SER A 86 6.72 35.07 -1.27
CA SER A 86 7.33 35.31 0.04
C SER A 86 6.31 35.42 1.17
N GLU A 87 5.11 35.98 0.89
CA GLU A 87 4.03 36.13 1.88
C GLU A 87 3.47 34.78 2.38
N ALA A 88 3.69 33.69 1.64
CA ALA A 88 3.28 32.35 2.04
C ALA A 88 4.21 31.75 3.11
N PHE A 89 5.36 32.37 3.38
CA PHE A 89 6.37 31.88 4.30
C PHE A 89 6.34 32.63 5.63
N SER A 90 6.49 31.89 6.71
CA SER A 90 6.61 32.43 8.08
C SER A 90 7.78 31.77 8.80
N ALA A 91 8.28 32.43 9.84
CA ALA A 91 9.32 31.86 10.68
C ALA A 91 8.82 30.57 11.35
N ALA A 92 9.57 29.49 11.20
CA ALA A 92 9.32 28.26 11.92
C ALA A 92 9.71 28.43 13.40
N ALA A 93 8.94 27.79 14.29
CA ALA A 93 9.15 27.93 15.73
C ALA A 93 10.56 27.50 16.15
N ASP A 94 11.18 28.28 17.03
CA ASP A 94 12.48 27.99 17.65
C ASP A 94 13.65 27.73 16.66
N SER A 95 13.56 28.26 15.44
CA SER A 95 14.57 28.04 14.40
C SER A 95 14.78 29.28 13.52
N HIS A 96 15.94 29.38 12.88
CA HIS A 96 16.23 30.42 11.88
C HIS A 96 15.87 29.92 10.46
N MET A 97 14.61 29.51 10.32
CA MET A 97 14.05 28.93 9.10
C MET A 97 12.74 29.60 8.74
N LEU A 98 12.44 29.59 7.45
CA LEU A 98 11.11 29.93 6.94
C LEU A 98 10.41 28.65 6.46
N GLU A 99 9.14 28.53 6.77
CA GLU A 99 8.29 27.45 6.27
C GLU A 99 7.04 28.05 5.63
N GLY A 100 6.67 27.53 4.47
CA GLY A 100 5.52 28.01 3.73
C GLY A 100 4.90 26.95 2.83
N ARG A 101 3.63 27.18 2.48
CA ARG A 101 2.93 26.42 1.45
C ARG A 101 2.89 27.25 0.17
N VAL A 102 3.47 26.72 -0.88
CA VAL A 102 3.48 27.31 -2.21
C VAL A 102 2.32 26.74 -3.00
N ASP A 103 1.37 27.57 -3.39
CA ASP A 103 0.20 27.20 -4.19
C ASP A 103 0.36 27.64 -5.65
N GLY A 104 -0.46 27.06 -6.54
CA GLY A 104 -0.55 27.45 -7.95
C GLY A 104 0.68 27.05 -8.76
N LEU A 105 1.23 25.87 -8.49
CA LEU A 105 2.23 25.24 -9.34
C LEU A 105 1.57 24.76 -10.63
N ALA A 106 2.20 25.05 -11.77
CA ALA A 106 1.79 24.51 -13.05
C ALA A 106 2.14 23.02 -13.13
N GLU A 107 1.44 22.25 -13.96
CA GLU A 107 1.88 20.87 -14.27
C GLU A 107 3.25 20.91 -14.96
N GLY A 108 4.15 20.00 -14.57
CA GLY A 108 5.53 19.95 -15.02
C GLY A 108 6.50 20.70 -14.11
N GLU A 109 7.54 21.26 -14.70
CA GLU A 109 8.65 21.90 -13.99
C GLU A 109 8.29 23.31 -13.51
N ASN A 110 8.57 23.61 -12.23
CA ASN A 110 8.40 24.91 -11.59
C ASN A 110 9.70 25.25 -10.85
N LEU A 111 10.32 26.37 -11.16
CA LEU A 111 11.58 26.78 -10.54
C LEU A 111 11.32 27.60 -9.28
N LEU A 112 11.52 27.00 -8.12
CA LEU A 112 11.54 27.72 -6.85
C LEU A 112 12.92 28.31 -6.63
N ARG A 113 12.98 29.63 -6.37
CA ARG A 113 14.19 30.39 -6.14
C ARG A 113 14.11 31.18 -4.84
N VAL A 114 15.16 31.11 -4.05
CA VAL A 114 15.32 31.84 -2.79
C VAL A 114 16.53 32.76 -2.92
N GLU A 115 16.36 34.05 -2.59
CA GLU A 115 17.41 35.03 -2.64
C GLU A 115 17.33 36.04 -1.49
N SER A 116 18.44 36.69 -1.16
CA SER A 116 18.44 37.84 -0.24
C SER A 116 18.12 39.11 -0.99
N VAL A 117 17.27 39.98 -0.44
CA VAL A 117 16.90 41.27 -1.03
C VAL A 117 18.15 42.16 -1.18
N SER A 118 19.07 42.09 -0.25
CA SER A 118 20.36 42.84 -0.28
C SER A 118 21.40 42.24 -1.23
N GLY A 119 21.18 41.01 -1.74
CA GLY A 119 22.12 40.34 -2.65
C GLY A 119 23.42 39.86 -1.99
N ASN A 120 23.48 39.85 -0.67
CA ASN A 120 24.65 39.48 0.12
C ASN A 120 24.78 37.99 0.45
N VAL A 121 23.77 37.18 0.07
CA VAL A 121 23.78 35.70 0.13
C VAL A 121 23.55 35.17 -1.28
N ALA A 122 24.29 34.13 -1.67
CA ALA A 122 24.09 33.49 -2.96
C ALA A 122 22.68 32.85 -3.04
N PRO A 123 21.94 33.04 -4.13
CA PRO A 123 20.60 32.46 -4.27
C PRO A 123 20.68 30.94 -4.33
N ALA A 124 19.61 30.27 -3.84
CA ALA A 124 19.39 28.85 -4.01
C ALA A 124 18.19 28.60 -4.93
N GLU A 125 18.27 27.54 -5.70
CA GLU A 125 17.23 27.13 -6.64
C GLU A 125 16.84 25.66 -6.40
N ARG A 126 15.56 25.37 -6.52
CA ARG A 126 15.02 24.02 -6.44
C ARG A 126 13.98 23.82 -7.52
N MET A 127 14.19 22.82 -8.39
CA MET A 127 13.17 22.42 -9.34
C MET A 127 12.12 21.57 -8.64
N LEU A 128 10.86 21.98 -8.74
CA LEU A 128 9.68 21.21 -8.31
C LEU A 128 9.01 20.67 -9.58
N VAL A 129 8.74 19.37 -9.61
CA VAL A 129 7.96 18.77 -10.70
C VAL A 129 6.59 18.45 -10.16
N ASN A 130 5.58 19.20 -10.61
CA ASN A 130 4.20 19.03 -10.19
C ASN A 130 3.43 18.15 -11.18
N HIS A 131 2.74 17.17 -10.66
CA HIS A 131 1.92 16.21 -11.42
C HIS A 131 0.44 16.46 -11.18
N ALA A 132 -0.39 16.01 -12.12
CA ALA A 132 -1.84 16.02 -11.94
C ALA A 132 -2.25 15.20 -10.71
N THR A 133 -3.31 15.62 -10.01
CA THR A 133 -3.87 14.86 -8.88
C THR A 133 -4.33 13.46 -9.27
N THR A 134 -4.64 13.25 -10.55
CA THR A 134 -5.05 11.97 -11.11
C THR A 134 -3.88 11.02 -11.38
N GLY A 135 -2.63 11.47 -11.24
CA GLY A 135 -1.43 10.71 -11.61
C GLY A 135 -1.30 10.50 -13.13
N PRO A 136 -0.44 9.58 -13.58
CA PRO A 136 0.60 8.90 -12.80
C PRO A 136 1.83 9.79 -12.58
N ILE A 137 2.67 9.43 -11.61
CA ILE A 137 3.99 10.06 -11.39
C ILE A 137 5.10 9.15 -11.92
N PHE A 138 5.17 7.91 -11.42
CA PHE A 138 6.21 6.93 -11.77
C PHE A 138 5.71 5.49 -11.92
N SER A 139 4.44 5.22 -11.64
CA SER A 139 3.88 3.86 -11.68
C SER A 139 3.70 3.31 -13.10
N GLY A 140 4.00 4.10 -14.11
CA GLY A 140 3.78 3.77 -15.51
C GLY A 140 2.46 4.29 -16.05
N PRO A 141 2.00 3.81 -17.21
CA PRO A 141 0.71 4.24 -17.74
C PRO A 141 -0.43 3.87 -16.79
N GLN A 142 -1.47 4.69 -16.80
CA GLN A 142 -2.69 4.40 -16.03
C GLN A 142 -3.33 3.10 -16.52
N GLN A 143 -3.93 2.37 -15.58
CA GLN A 143 -4.72 1.18 -15.93
C GLN A 143 -5.94 1.57 -16.78
N ASP A 144 -6.13 0.90 -17.88
CA ASP A 144 -7.27 1.06 -18.78
C ASP A 144 -7.73 -0.34 -19.26
N PRO A 145 -9.03 -0.65 -19.26
CA PRO A 145 -10.14 0.14 -18.76
C PRO A 145 -10.09 0.36 -17.24
N PHE A 146 -10.78 1.41 -16.73
CA PHE A 146 -10.84 1.69 -15.30
C PHE A 146 -12.26 2.04 -14.86
N LEU A 147 -12.79 1.33 -13.88
CA LEU A 147 -14.15 1.47 -13.39
C LEU A 147 -14.21 2.39 -12.19
N CYS A 148 -15.01 3.44 -12.28
CA CYS A 148 -15.30 4.31 -11.16
C CYS A 148 -16.27 3.61 -10.19
N ALA A 149 -15.96 3.66 -8.90
CA ALA A 149 -16.80 3.12 -7.83
C ALA A 149 -17.40 4.22 -6.93
N THR A 150 -17.17 5.49 -7.23
CA THR A 150 -17.66 6.61 -6.42
C THR A 150 -19.17 6.58 -6.26
N ASP A 151 -19.92 6.31 -7.32
CA ASP A 151 -21.39 6.30 -7.27
C ASP A 151 -21.94 5.20 -6.37
N ASP A 152 -21.27 4.04 -6.30
CA ASP A 152 -21.64 2.93 -5.43
C ASP A 152 -21.37 3.22 -3.94
N HIS A 153 -20.44 4.14 -3.64
CA HIS A 153 -20.01 4.51 -2.31
C HIS A 153 -20.29 5.96 -1.93
N ARG A 154 -21.10 6.65 -2.73
CA ARG A 154 -21.39 8.07 -2.54
C ARG A 154 -21.97 8.37 -1.17
N ASP A 155 -22.94 7.59 -0.74
CA ASP A 155 -23.62 7.80 0.55
C ASP A 155 -22.70 7.45 1.72
N ASP A 156 -21.86 6.42 1.60
CA ASP A 156 -20.93 6.00 2.65
C ASP A 156 -19.82 7.03 2.92
N LEU A 157 -19.38 7.72 1.87
CA LEU A 157 -18.33 8.74 1.93
C LEU A 157 -18.86 10.17 1.81
N GLU A 158 -20.16 10.36 1.58
CA GLU A 158 -20.79 11.67 1.40
C GLU A 158 -20.09 12.49 0.30
N LEU A 159 -19.78 11.84 -0.84
CA LEU A 159 -19.07 12.45 -1.96
C LEU A 159 -20.03 13.11 -2.96
N GLY A 160 -19.51 14.10 -3.67
CA GLY A 160 -20.16 14.69 -4.83
C GLY A 160 -20.19 13.77 -6.06
N PRO A 161 -20.74 14.25 -7.18
CA PRO A 161 -20.71 13.52 -8.44
C PRO A 161 -19.29 13.40 -9.00
N ILE A 162 -19.08 12.38 -9.84
CA ILE A 162 -17.87 12.26 -10.67
C ILE A 162 -17.86 13.44 -11.67
N ILE A 163 -16.72 14.07 -11.82
CA ILE A 163 -16.53 15.27 -12.64
C ILE A 163 -15.75 15.05 -13.94
N ASP A 164 -15.07 13.92 -14.06
CA ASP A 164 -14.27 13.57 -15.25
C ASP A 164 -14.14 12.06 -15.45
N GLU A 165 -13.52 11.66 -16.58
CA GLU A 165 -13.26 10.26 -16.95
C GLU A 165 -12.20 9.58 -16.05
N GLN A 166 -11.49 10.36 -15.23
CA GLN A 166 -10.50 9.86 -14.27
C GLN A 166 -11.10 9.54 -12.90
N CYS A 167 -12.42 9.46 -12.81
CA CYS A 167 -13.18 9.23 -11.58
C CYS A 167 -12.99 10.31 -10.50
N SER A 168 -12.58 11.51 -10.89
CA SER A 168 -12.34 12.60 -9.95
C SER A 168 -13.64 13.09 -9.32
N VAL A 169 -13.55 13.51 -8.04
CA VAL A 169 -14.62 14.19 -7.33
C VAL A 169 -14.06 15.40 -6.59
N GLU A 170 -14.90 16.41 -6.33
CA GLU A 170 -14.52 17.51 -5.45
C GLU A 170 -14.17 17.00 -4.05
N THR A 171 -13.10 17.56 -3.48
CA THR A 171 -12.75 17.27 -2.08
C THR A 171 -13.82 17.79 -1.13
N VAL A 172 -14.30 16.91 -0.26
CA VAL A 172 -15.33 17.22 0.74
C VAL A 172 -14.73 17.15 2.14
N VAL A 173 -15.07 18.12 2.97
CA VAL A 173 -14.74 18.14 4.39
C VAL A 173 -16.03 18.13 5.20
N GLY A 174 -16.11 17.24 6.17
CA GLY A 174 -17.21 17.16 7.12
C GLY A 174 -16.69 16.86 8.52
N PHE A 175 -17.60 16.80 9.48
CA PHE A 175 -17.29 16.48 10.86
C PHE A 175 -18.18 15.36 11.34
N LYS A 176 -17.60 14.44 12.12
CA LYS A 176 -18.33 13.38 12.80
C LYS A 176 -17.95 13.35 14.27
N TYR A 177 -18.86 12.86 15.10
CA TYR A 177 -18.54 12.62 16.51
C TYR A 177 -18.78 11.16 16.87
N ARG A 178 -18.06 10.68 17.88
CA ARG A 178 -18.21 9.33 18.41
C ARG A 178 -19.34 9.28 19.40
N THR A 179 -20.34 8.42 19.16
CA THR A 179 -21.48 8.23 20.04
C THR A 179 -21.18 7.24 21.16
N SER A 180 -22.02 7.25 22.21
CA SER A 180 -21.96 6.28 23.32
C SER A 180 -22.24 4.82 22.90
N ASP A 181 -22.85 4.64 21.73
CA ASP A 181 -23.13 3.32 21.15
C ASP A 181 -22.03 2.83 20.21
N ASP A 182 -20.85 3.44 20.31
CA ASP A 182 -19.69 3.12 19.49
C ASP A 182 -19.90 3.25 17.98
N THR A 183 -20.72 4.22 17.55
CA THR A 183 -20.93 4.58 16.14
C THR A 183 -20.40 5.98 15.83
N TRP A 184 -20.40 6.36 14.56
CA TRP A 184 -20.12 7.71 14.11
C TRP A 184 -21.42 8.40 13.67
N ALA A 185 -21.64 9.62 14.13
CA ALA A 185 -22.75 10.48 13.71
C ALA A 185 -22.23 11.81 13.18
N ASP A 186 -23.00 12.45 12.31
CA ASP A 186 -22.65 13.73 11.71
C ASP A 186 -22.66 14.84 12.75
N TYR A 187 -21.69 15.75 12.61
CA TYR A 187 -21.57 16.92 13.47
C TYR A 187 -21.47 18.19 12.65
N SER A 188 -22.21 19.21 13.03
CA SER A 188 -22.08 20.55 12.46
C SER A 188 -21.35 21.46 13.45
N PRO A 189 -20.22 22.06 13.06
CA PRO A 189 -19.51 22.98 13.94
C PRO A 189 -20.42 24.08 14.50
N GLY A 190 -20.33 24.30 15.81
CA GLY A 190 -21.15 25.28 16.51
C GLY A 190 -22.54 24.80 16.93
N GLN A 191 -22.96 23.58 16.63
CA GLN A 191 -24.20 23.02 17.19
C GLN A 191 -24.04 22.73 18.69
N GLU A 192 -25.19 22.64 19.39
CA GLU A 192 -25.20 22.18 20.78
C GLU A 192 -24.62 20.75 20.87
N ARG A 193 -23.80 20.50 21.90
CA ARG A 193 -23.18 19.19 22.12
C ARG A 193 -24.25 18.11 22.26
N PRO A 194 -24.27 17.08 21.37
CA PRO A 194 -25.18 15.94 21.49
C PRO A 194 -25.04 15.21 22.83
N ALA A 195 -26.16 14.76 23.39
CA ALA A 195 -26.16 14.08 24.70
C ALA A 195 -25.43 12.71 24.70
N ASP A 196 -25.37 12.08 23.55
CA ASP A 196 -24.69 10.79 23.31
C ASP A 196 -23.24 10.94 22.82
N MET A 197 -22.72 12.17 22.69
CA MET A 197 -21.34 12.40 22.31
C MET A 197 -20.38 11.95 23.41
N THR A 198 -19.40 11.13 23.03
CA THR A 198 -18.31 10.72 23.92
C THR A 198 -17.16 11.73 23.93
N SER A 199 -16.28 11.58 24.89
CA SER A 199 -14.99 12.29 24.97
C SER A 199 -13.87 11.27 24.89
N THR A 200 -12.69 11.70 24.44
CA THR A 200 -11.48 10.89 24.45
C THR A 200 -10.34 11.61 25.15
N THR A 201 -9.37 10.84 25.66
CA THR A 201 -8.13 11.38 26.23
C THR A 201 -6.97 10.97 25.33
N THR A 202 -6.32 11.96 24.74
CA THR A 202 -5.17 11.73 23.85
C THR A 202 -3.97 11.17 24.62
N ILE A 203 -3.00 10.62 23.90
CA ILE A 203 -1.77 10.09 24.50
C ILE A 203 -0.98 11.16 25.28
N ASP A 204 -1.15 12.45 24.93
CA ASP A 204 -0.54 13.59 25.59
C ASP A 204 -1.36 14.08 26.80
N GLY A 205 -2.42 13.35 27.18
CA GLY A 205 -3.24 13.59 28.37
C GLY A 205 -4.31 14.69 28.22
N ARG A 206 -4.63 15.14 27.01
CA ARG A 206 -5.71 16.09 26.76
C ARG A 206 -7.03 15.35 26.64
N THR A 207 -8.04 15.76 27.41
CA THR A 207 -9.40 15.23 27.29
C THR A 207 -10.23 16.21 26.48
N VAL A 208 -10.79 15.74 25.38
CA VAL A 208 -11.58 16.54 24.42
C VAL A 208 -12.85 15.79 24.00
N ASP A 209 -13.84 16.51 23.48
CA ASP A 209 -14.96 15.88 22.80
C ASP A 209 -14.47 15.10 21.59
N PHE A 210 -14.99 13.89 21.38
CA PHE A 210 -14.51 13.02 20.31
C PHE A 210 -15.17 13.43 18.98
N ILE A 211 -14.78 14.62 18.50
CA ILE A 211 -15.16 15.16 17.20
C ILE A 211 -13.96 15.01 16.27
N VAL A 212 -14.20 14.53 15.06
CA VAL A 212 -13.18 14.40 14.01
C VAL A 212 -13.56 15.26 12.81
N ARG A 213 -12.58 15.96 12.26
CA ARG A 213 -12.62 16.50 10.91
C ARG A 213 -12.26 15.38 9.96
N TRP A 214 -13.07 15.23 8.92
CA TRP A 214 -12.93 14.16 7.95
C TRP A 214 -12.92 14.73 6.53
N GLU A 215 -11.77 14.71 5.88
CA GLU A 215 -11.56 15.06 4.48
C GLU A 215 -11.59 13.79 3.63
N ARG A 216 -12.24 13.83 2.47
CA ARG A 216 -12.30 12.75 1.49
C ARG A 216 -12.45 13.32 0.08
N GLY A 217 -12.00 12.52 -0.92
CA GLY A 217 -12.01 12.86 -2.33
C GLY A 217 -11.28 11.80 -3.13
N THR A 218 -10.69 12.20 -4.23
CA THR A 218 -9.90 11.33 -5.11
C THR A 218 -8.47 11.83 -5.28
N ILE A 219 -7.52 10.92 -5.18
CA ILE A 219 -6.10 11.11 -5.50
C ILE A 219 -5.63 9.89 -6.27
N ASN A 220 -4.90 10.10 -7.35
CA ASN A 220 -4.41 9.05 -8.25
C ASN A 220 -5.54 8.12 -8.73
N ARG A 221 -6.71 8.68 -9.01
CA ARG A 221 -7.96 8.02 -9.39
C ARG A 221 -8.65 7.24 -8.25
N PHE A 222 -8.02 7.08 -7.09
CA PHE A 222 -8.54 6.32 -5.96
C PHE A 222 -9.20 7.20 -4.91
N LEU A 223 -10.15 6.63 -4.18
CA LEU A 223 -10.80 7.29 -3.05
C LEU A 223 -9.84 7.40 -1.88
N TYR A 224 -9.63 8.61 -1.36
CA TYR A 224 -8.81 8.84 -0.19
C TYR A 224 -9.60 9.44 0.97
N SER A 225 -9.04 9.35 2.15
CA SER A 225 -9.58 9.93 3.38
C SER A 225 -8.46 10.36 4.32
N ILE A 226 -8.65 11.53 4.92
CA ILE A 226 -7.81 12.06 5.99
C ILE A 226 -8.72 12.45 7.15
N ALA A 227 -8.44 11.94 8.35
CA ALA A 227 -9.21 12.23 9.56
C ALA A 227 -8.30 12.64 10.72
N MET A 228 -8.76 13.55 11.57
CA MET A 228 -8.08 13.96 12.80
C MET A 228 -9.06 14.53 13.82
N LEU A 229 -8.69 14.52 15.09
CA LEU A 229 -9.47 15.22 16.13
C LEU A 229 -9.53 16.72 15.82
N ALA A 230 -10.72 17.29 15.93
CA ALA A 230 -10.99 18.71 15.69
C ALA A 230 -12.18 19.20 16.52
N PRO A 231 -12.10 19.18 17.87
CA PRO A 231 -13.23 19.51 18.74
C PRO A 231 -13.67 20.97 18.62
N ASP A 232 -12.76 21.89 18.30
CA ASP A 232 -13.00 23.33 18.28
C ASP A 232 -12.98 23.95 16.87
N SER A 233 -13.03 23.09 15.81
CA SER A 233 -12.95 23.56 14.44
C SER A 233 -14.15 24.40 14.02
N SER A 234 -13.88 25.52 13.33
CA SER A 234 -14.90 26.37 12.72
C SER A 234 -15.47 25.82 11.40
N GLY A 235 -14.87 24.76 10.85
CA GLY A 235 -15.25 24.12 9.61
C GLY A 235 -14.40 24.46 8.40
N GLU A 236 -13.87 25.66 8.24
CA GLU A 236 -13.11 26.07 7.06
C GLU A 236 -11.61 25.72 7.19
N ALA A 237 -10.99 26.06 8.31
CA ALA A 237 -9.57 25.73 8.55
C ALA A 237 -9.45 24.50 9.45
N PRO A 238 -8.38 23.69 9.28
CA PRO A 238 -8.11 22.59 10.19
C PRO A 238 -7.74 23.12 11.59
N ASP A 239 -8.37 22.55 12.63
CA ASP A 239 -7.92 22.74 14.01
C ASP A 239 -6.78 21.75 14.28
N LEU A 240 -5.57 22.26 14.48
CA LEU A 240 -4.37 21.46 14.71
C LEU A 240 -3.94 21.43 16.20
N GLU A 241 -4.67 22.08 17.10
CA GLU A 241 -4.26 22.21 18.49
C GLU A 241 -4.21 20.87 19.24
N VAL A 242 -5.13 19.96 18.91
CA VAL A 242 -5.20 18.64 19.54
C VAL A 242 -4.50 17.54 18.76
N TRP A 243 -4.01 17.85 17.57
CA TRP A 243 -3.18 16.91 16.83
C TRP A 243 -1.81 16.73 17.51
N ASN A 244 -1.46 15.49 17.83
CA ASN A 244 -0.20 15.16 18.51
C ASN A 244 1.03 15.14 17.58
N LYS A 245 0.93 15.74 16.38
CA LYS A 245 1.98 15.77 15.34
C LYS A 245 2.38 14.38 14.81
N ARG A 246 1.50 13.39 14.88
CA ARG A 246 1.78 12.04 14.42
C ARG A 246 0.75 11.60 13.40
N LEU A 247 1.19 10.87 12.37
CA LEU A 247 0.33 10.35 11.30
C LEU A 247 0.32 8.83 11.33
N ILE A 248 -0.85 8.23 11.28
CA ILE A 248 -1.04 6.84 10.90
C ILE A 248 -1.42 6.82 9.42
N TYR A 249 -0.64 6.09 8.61
CA TYR A 249 -1.07 5.71 7.26
C TYR A 249 -1.61 4.28 7.32
N TYR A 250 -2.91 4.12 7.06
CA TYR A 250 -3.56 2.82 7.15
C TYR A 250 -3.51 2.10 5.79
N PHE A 251 -2.77 1.00 5.72
CA PHE A 251 -2.67 0.11 4.57
C PHE A 251 -3.64 -1.07 4.74
N GLN A 252 -4.39 -1.40 3.71
CA GLN A 252 -5.35 -2.50 3.80
C GLN A 252 -4.92 -3.66 2.92
N GLY A 253 -5.09 -4.88 3.43
CA GLY A 253 -4.81 -6.13 2.72
C GLY A 253 -5.90 -6.51 1.72
N GLY A 254 -5.84 -7.74 1.27
CA GLY A 254 -6.65 -8.35 0.23
C GLY A 254 -5.83 -8.66 -1.01
N VAL A 255 -6.51 -9.10 -2.06
CA VAL A 255 -5.88 -9.50 -3.34
C VAL A 255 -6.81 -9.10 -4.49
N ALA A 256 -6.32 -8.30 -5.44
CA ALA A 256 -7.01 -8.00 -6.69
C ALA A 256 -6.04 -7.46 -7.74
N ILE A 257 -6.46 -7.42 -8.99
CA ILE A 257 -5.63 -6.97 -10.12
C ILE A 257 -5.76 -5.48 -10.44
N GLY A 258 -6.73 -4.78 -9.88
CA GLY A 258 -6.97 -3.37 -10.18
C GLY A 258 -8.08 -3.14 -11.21
N HIS A 259 -7.89 -2.14 -12.05
CA HIS A 259 -8.84 -1.69 -13.07
C HIS A 259 -10.16 -1.14 -12.52
N TYR A 260 -10.21 -0.81 -11.23
CA TYR A 260 -11.34 -0.14 -10.61
C TYR A 260 -10.90 0.69 -9.40
N GLN A 261 -11.74 1.64 -9.02
CA GLN A 261 -11.44 2.63 -7.98
C GLN A 261 -11.38 2.04 -6.55
N GLY A 262 -11.92 0.83 -6.38
CA GLY A 262 -11.95 0.12 -5.11
C GLY A 262 -13.09 0.52 -4.18
N SER A 263 -13.32 -0.34 -3.19
CA SER A 263 -14.34 -0.11 -2.16
C SER A 263 -13.68 0.45 -0.89
N PRO A 264 -14.11 1.63 -0.42
CA PRO A 264 -13.57 2.25 0.78
C PRO A 264 -13.96 1.48 2.05
N SER A 265 -13.21 1.72 3.11
CA SER A 265 -13.50 1.16 4.44
C SER A 265 -13.58 2.30 5.46
N GLN A 266 -14.79 2.64 5.90
CA GLN A 266 -14.99 3.70 6.89
C GLN A 266 -14.23 3.41 8.20
N SER A 267 -14.19 2.16 8.66
CA SER A 267 -13.48 1.77 9.88
C SER A 267 -11.95 1.95 9.78
N ARG A 268 -11.40 2.00 8.56
CA ARG A 268 -9.98 2.28 8.31
C ARG A 268 -9.73 3.77 8.15
N ALA A 269 -10.61 4.46 7.45
CA ALA A 269 -10.60 5.91 7.31
C ALA A 269 -10.80 6.62 8.66
N LEU A 270 -11.73 6.13 9.47
CA LEU A 270 -12.03 6.63 10.82
C LEU A 270 -11.50 5.65 11.88
N TYR A 271 -10.19 5.38 11.86
CA TYR A 271 -9.55 4.42 12.76
C TYR A 271 -9.58 4.93 14.21
N VAL A 272 -10.53 4.40 14.98
CA VAL A 272 -10.90 4.88 16.33
C VAL A 272 -9.71 4.97 17.28
N ASP A 273 -8.90 3.91 17.38
CA ASP A 273 -7.79 3.87 18.34
C ASP A 273 -6.72 4.94 18.05
N GLY A 274 -6.41 5.15 16.77
CA GLY A 274 -5.47 6.19 16.35
C GLY A 274 -6.02 7.59 16.61
N LEU A 275 -7.26 7.84 16.20
CA LEU A 275 -7.92 9.13 16.40
C LEU A 275 -8.08 9.45 17.89
N ALA A 276 -8.52 8.48 18.70
CA ALA A 276 -8.65 8.64 20.15
C ALA A 276 -7.33 9.02 20.82
N ALA A 277 -6.21 8.48 20.35
CA ALA A 277 -4.87 8.78 20.84
C ALA A 277 -4.33 10.15 20.36
N GLY A 278 -5.04 10.85 19.46
CA GLY A 278 -4.64 12.17 18.94
C GLY A 278 -3.83 12.12 17.64
N TYR A 279 -3.70 10.98 17.01
CA TYR A 279 -3.08 10.86 15.68
C TYR A 279 -4.02 11.40 14.59
N ALA A 280 -3.43 11.90 13.51
CA ALA A 280 -4.12 11.96 12.24
C ALA A 280 -4.08 10.58 11.56
N VAL A 281 -5.07 10.28 10.73
CA VAL A 281 -5.18 9.02 9.99
C VAL A 281 -5.38 9.32 8.51
N ALA A 282 -4.52 8.75 7.65
CA ALA A 282 -4.66 8.75 6.20
C ALA A 282 -4.96 7.34 5.69
N TYR A 283 -5.82 7.24 4.68
CA TYR A 283 -6.22 6.00 4.03
C TYR A 283 -6.54 6.25 2.56
N SER A 284 -6.32 5.25 1.72
CA SER A 284 -6.79 5.27 0.31
C SER A 284 -7.18 3.87 -0.15
N THR A 285 -8.16 3.78 -1.05
CA THR A 285 -8.48 2.53 -1.76
C THR A 285 -7.33 2.11 -2.69
N GLY A 286 -6.51 3.04 -3.15
CA GLY A 286 -5.29 2.75 -3.92
C GLY A 286 -4.13 2.19 -3.08
N THR A 287 -4.24 2.21 -1.75
CA THR A 287 -3.32 1.53 -0.83
C THR A 287 -3.97 0.32 -0.14
N LYS A 288 -4.92 -0.30 -0.83
CA LYS A 288 -5.58 -1.54 -0.45
C LYS A 288 -5.24 -2.60 -1.50
N THR A 289 -4.45 -3.62 -1.13
CA THR A 289 -4.10 -4.71 -2.07
C THR A 289 -5.33 -5.50 -2.55
N GLY A 290 -6.46 -5.41 -1.82
CA GLY A 290 -7.76 -5.89 -2.28
C GLY A 290 -8.42 -5.03 -3.36
N THR A 291 -7.88 -3.86 -3.70
CA THR A 291 -8.23 -3.10 -4.90
C THR A 291 -7.31 -3.47 -6.05
N HIS A 292 -6.01 -3.44 -5.82
CA HIS A 292 -4.97 -3.87 -6.77
C HIS A 292 -3.72 -4.31 -6.03
N TYR A 293 -3.00 -5.27 -6.58
CA TYR A 293 -1.72 -5.72 -6.01
C TYR A 293 -0.50 -5.09 -6.70
N ASN A 294 -0.68 -4.03 -7.48
CA ASN A 294 0.40 -3.25 -8.06
C ASN A 294 1.04 -2.36 -6.98
N LEU A 295 2.12 -2.85 -6.37
CA LEU A 295 2.77 -2.16 -5.25
C LEU A 295 3.48 -0.87 -5.66
N GLN A 296 3.83 -0.72 -6.94
CA GLN A 296 4.39 0.52 -7.46
C GLN A 296 3.31 1.62 -7.52
N LEU A 297 2.14 1.30 -8.06
CA LEU A 297 0.97 2.19 -8.08
C LEU A 297 0.48 2.53 -6.66
N GLY A 298 0.47 1.53 -5.76
CA GLY A 298 0.11 1.75 -4.35
C GLY A 298 1.10 2.65 -3.62
N GLY A 299 2.40 2.52 -3.88
CA GLY A 299 3.44 3.39 -3.32
C GLY A 299 3.33 4.83 -3.81
N GLU A 300 3.08 5.01 -5.10
CA GLU A 300 2.79 6.31 -5.71
C GLU A 300 1.57 6.97 -5.07
N THR A 301 0.47 6.24 -4.97
CA THR A 301 -0.76 6.74 -4.31
C THR A 301 -0.50 7.13 -2.85
N ALA A 302 0.30 6.34 -2.13
CA ALA A 302 0.64 6.64 -0.73
C ALA A 302 1.45 7.93 -0.60
N ILE A 303 2.40 8.17 -1.51
CA ILE A 303 3.18 9.42 -1.56
C ILE A 303 2.27 10.61 -1.83
N MET A 304 1.38 10.52 -2.82
CA MET A 304 0.47 11.59 -3.19
C MET A 304 -0.52 11.93 -2.07
N VAL A 305 -1.06 10.94 -1.36
CA VAL A 305 -1.96 11.16 -0.21
C VAL A 305 -1.20 11.78 0.97
N LYS A 306 0.05 11.36 1.22
CA LYS A 306 0.90 11.98 2.25
C LYS A 306 1.31 13.40 1.86
N ASP A 307 1.62 13.66 0.58
CA ASP A 307 1.86 15.00 0.03
C ASP A 307 0.67 15.93 0.34
N ARG A 308 -0.54 15.50 -0.01
CA ARG A 308 -1.78 16.22 0.33
C ARG A 308 -1.92 16.48 1.83
N PHE A 309 -1.63 15.46 2.66
CA PHE A 309 -1.69 15.61 4.11
C PHE A 309 -0.71 16.67 4.61
N VAL A 310 0.57 16.55 4.24
CA VAL A 310 1.61 17.48 4.72
C VAL A 310 1.37 18.89 4.21
N SER A 311 0.95 19.02 2.96
CA SER A 311 0.65 20.31 2.37
C SER A 311 -0.49 21.04 3.12
N ALA A 312 -1.57 20.33 3.43
CA ALA A 312 -2.76 20.90 4.05
C ALA A 312 -2.64 21.08 5.58
N TYR A 313 -1.99 20.12 6.28
CA TYR A 313 -2.02 20.03 7.75
C TYR A 313 -0.67 20.22 8.41
N GLY A 314 0.42 20.15 7.69
CA GLY A 314 1.79 20.30 8.19
C GLY A 314 2.51 18.97 8.34
N VAL A 315 3.80 19.05 8.65
CA VAL A 315 4.70 17.92 8.74
C VAL A 315 4.45 17.13 10.03
N PRO A 316 4.20 15.81 9.96
CA PRO A 316 4.18 14.99 11.17
C PRO A 316 5.60 14.75 11.69
N ASP A 317 5.75 14.62 13.01
CA ASP A 317 7.02 14.22 13.65
C ASP A 317 7.45 12.84 13.14
N TYR A 318 6.49 11.95 12.91
CA TYR A 318 6.67 10.66 12.25
C TYR A 318 5.36 10.10 11.69
N THR A 319 5.49 9.21 10.71
CA THR A 319 4.39 8.46 10.10
C THR A 319 4.51 6.98 10.43
N VAL A 320 3.45 6.38 10.97
CA VAL A 320 3.37 4.94 11.25
C VAL A 320 2.48 4.27 10.22
N GLY A 321 3.02 3.27 9.51
CA GLY A 321 2.23 2.34 8.73
C GLY A 321 1.49 1.36 9.64
N VAL A 322 0.19 1.16 9.42
CA VAL A 322 -0.61 0.16 10.13
C VAL A 322 -1.37 -0.67 9.10
N GLY A 323 -1.41 -1.99 9.28
CA GLY A 323 -2.20 -2.85 8.42
C GLY A 323 -1.74 -4.29 8.38
N GLY A 324 -2.64 -5.18 7.99
CA GLY A 324 -2.40 -6.61 7.97
C GLY A 324 -2.41 -7.23 6.57
N SER A 325 -1.91 -8.45 6.43
CA SER A 325 -1.86 -9.19 5.17
C SER A 325 -1.10 -8.40 4.11
N GLY A 326 -1.67 -8.15 2.93
CA GLY A 326 -1.09 -7.26 1.92
C GLY A 326 -0.77 -5.86 2.43
N GLY A 327 -1.49 -5.35 3.46
CA GLY A 327 -1.14 -4.11 4.16
C GLY A 327 0.16 -4.21 4.98
N GLY A 328 0.53 -5.40 5.43
CA GLY A 328 1.85 -5.68 6.02
C GLY A 328 2.95 -5.67 4.97
N ILE A 329 2.72 -6.32 3.82
CA ILE A 329 3.68 -6.31 2.69
C ILE A 329 3.97 -4.89 2.22
N GLN A 330 2.93 -4.07 2.04
CA GLN A 330 3.08 -2.68 1.64
C GLN A 330 4.04 -1.91 2.56
N GLN A 331 3.95 -2.11 3.87
CA GLN A 331 4.84 -1.44 4.83
C GLN A 331 6.30 -1.81 4.61
N TYR A 332 6.63 -3.09 4.37
CA TYR A 332 8.01 -3.52 4.07
C TYR A 332 8.52 -2.93 2.75
N VAL A 333 7.71 -3.03 1.70
CA VAL A 333 8.08 -2.57 0.36
C VAL A 333 8.24 -1.04 0.34
N TYR A 334 7.35 -0.31 1.00
CA TYR A 334 7.40 1.15 0.98
C TYR A 334 8.48 1.71 1.90
N ALA A 335 8.75 1.06 3.04
CA ALA A 335 9.90 1.43 3.88
C ALA A 335 11.23 1.24 3.15
N GLN A 336 11.32 0.22 2.29
CA GLN A 336 12.52 -0.07 1.49
C GLN A 336 12.66 0.88 0.30
N ASN A 337 11.57 1.13 -0.45
CA ASN A 337 11.64 1.77 -1.77
C ASN A 337 11.29 3.26 -1.74
N HIS A 338 10.59 3.73 -0.71
CA HIS A 338 10.12 5.11 -0.58
C HIS A 338 10.58 5.72 0.76
N PRO A 339 11.88 6.03 0.91
CA PRO A 339 12.40 6.66 2.12
C PRO A 339 11.62 7.94 2.48
N GLY A 340 11.21 8.06 3.74
CA GLY A 340 10.42 9.19 4.24
C GLY A 340 8.91 9.04 4.08
N LEU A 341 8.40 7.97 3.44
CA LEU A 341 6.96 7.72 3.39
C LEU A 341 6.43 7.24 4.74
N ILE A 342 7.08 6.27 5.35
CA ILE A 342 6.81 5.78 6.71
C ILE A 342 8.10 5.70 7.52
N ASP A 343 8.01 6.00 8.81
CA ASP A 343 9.13 5.97 9.76
C ASP A 343 9.11 4.73 10.65
N ALA A 344 7.92 4.14 10.82
CA ALA A 344 7.69 2.91 11.57
C ALA A 344 6.54 2.11 10.94
N GLY A 345 6.46 0.82 11.24
CA GLY A 345 5.41 -0.06 10.76
C GLY A 345 4.85 -0.97 11.86
N ILE A 346 3.55 -1.24 11.77
CA ILE A 346 2.85 -2.26 12.56
C ILE A 346 2.22 -3.26 11.58
N PRO A 347 3.05 -4.11 10.95
CA PRO A 347 2.56 -5.11 10.01
C PRO A 347 1.90 -6.26 10.76
N GLN A 348 0.59 -6.40 10.58
CA GLN A 348 -0.21 -7.48 11.18
C GLN A 348 -0.36 -8.63 10.18
N TYR A 349 -0.45 -9.89 10.65
CA TYR A 349 -0.51 -11.07 9.78
C TYR A 349 0.57 -11.04 8.71
N SER A 350 1.79 -10.66 9.10
CA SER A 350 2.81 -10.22 8.17
C SER A 350 3.62 -11.37 7.59
N TYR A 351 3.93 -11.23 6.32
CA TYR A 351 4.94 -11.97 5.58
C TYR A 351 5.65 -10.97 4.65
N PRO A 352 6.93 -11.22 4.31
CA PRO A 352 7.75 -10.17 3.67
C PRO A 352 7.33 -9.86 2.23
N ASP A 353 6.83 -10.85 1.50
CA ASP A 353 6.46 -10.73 0.10
C ASP A 353 5.51 -11.84 -0.32
N MET A 354 4.81 -11.60 -1.44
CA MET A 354 3.89 -12.56 -2.02
C MET A 354 4.60 -13.75 -2.66
N VAL A 355 5.78 -13.52 -3.21
CA VAL A 355 6.54 -14.49 -3.96
C VAL A 355 7.02 -15.64 -3.09
N THR A 356 7.59 -15.33 -1.92
CA THR A 356 8.01 -16.33 -0.93
C THR A 356 6.82 -17.19 -0.47
N GLN A 357 5.64 -16.59 -0.35
CA GLN A 357 4.43 -17.29 0.03
C GLN A 357 3.89 -18.21 -1.07
N THR A 358 4.11 -17.91 -2.33
CA THR A 358 3.59 -18.70 -3.46
C THR A 358 3.97 -20.17 -3.38
N ILE A 359 5.18 -20.49 -2.93
CA ILE A 359 5.66 -21.87 -2.81
C ILE A 359 4.80 -22.64 -1.80
N HIS A 360 4.61 -22.05 -0.62
CA HIS A 360 3.80 -22.67 0.44
C HIS A 360 2.32 -22.77 0.07
N ILE A 361 1.77 -21.73 -0.53
CA ILE A 361 0.37 -21.68 -0.97
C ILE A 361 0.12 -22.73 -2.05
N GLY A 362 1.01 -22.84 -3.03
CA GLY A 362 0.90 -23.82 -4.10
C GLY A 362 0.83 -25.25 -3.59
N ASP A 363 1.68 -25.60 -2.64
CA ASP A 363 1.64 -26.92 -1.99
C ASP A 363 0.36 -27.14 -1.17
N CYS A 364 -0.04 -26.11 -0.44
CA CYS A 364 -1.21 -26.10 0.42
C CYS A 364 -2.50 -26.40 -0.35
N GLU A 365 -2.71 -25.73 -1.46
CA GLU A 365 -3.91 -25.93 -2.29
C GLU A 365 -3.94 -27.31 -2.96
N LEU A 366 -2.81 -27.85 -3.37
CA LEU A 366 -2.71 -29.21 -3.90
C LEU A 366 -3.10 -30.26 -2.83
N ILE A 367 -2.63 -30.08 -1.58
CA ILE A 367 -2.96 -30.98 -0.47
C ILE A 367 -4.45 -30.88 -0.14
N GLU A 368 -5.00 -29.68 -0.02
CA GLU A 368 -6.42 -29.49 0.30
C GLU A 368 -7.31 -30.06 -0.81
N ARG A 369 -6.92 -29.90 -2.07
CA ARG A 369 -7.63 -30.57 -3.17
C ARG A 369 -7.64 -32.08 -3.01
N TRP A 370 -6.49 -32.70 -2.69
CA TRP A 370 -6.42 -34.16 -2.48
C TRP A 370 -7.34 -34.57 -1.32
N ILE A 371 -7.33 -33.84 -0.21
CA ILE A 371 -8.19 -34.10 0.94
C ILE A 371 -9.67 -34.00 0.55
N ASP A 372 -10.06 -32.99 -0.21
CA ASP A 372 -11.45 -32.81 -0.62
C ASP A 372 -11.90 -33.93 -1.57
N MET A 373 -11.01 -34.48 -2.41
CA MET A 373 -11.31 -35.65 -3.23
C MET A 373 -11.52 -36.91 -2.36
N GLN A 374 -10.75 -37.11 -1.29
CA GLN A 374 -10.95 -38.20 -0.34
C GLN A 374 -12.32 -38.08 0.35
N LEU A 375 -12.72 -36.87 0.73
CA LEU A 375 -14.02 -36.62 1.36
C LEU A 375 -15.20 -36.79 0.38
N ARG A 376 -15.00 -36.51 -0.89
CA ARG A 376 -16.00 -36.71 -1.94
C ARG A 376 -16.28 -38.23 -2.12
N GLU A 377 -15.24 -39.05 -2.02
CA GLU A 377 -15.36 -40.52 -2.08
C GLU A 377 -15.89 -41.12 -0.80
N ASP A 378 -15.37 -40.70 0.35
CA ASP A 378 -15.82 -41.15 1.70
C ASP A 378 -15.99 -39.95 2.65
N PRO A 379 -17.22 -39.42 2.77
CA PRO A 379 -17.51 -38.32 3.70
C PRO A 379 -17.25 -38.65 5.19
N ALA A 380 -17.07 -39.92 5.54
CA ALA A 380 -16.72 -40.35 6.90
C ALA A 380 -15.21 -40.54 7.11
N SER A 381 -14.40 -40.22 6.11
CA SER A 381 -12.95 -40.23 6.19
C SER A 381 -12.44 -39.41 7.37
N LYS A 382 -11.27 -39.78 7.92
CA LYS A 382 -10.62 -39.03 9.00
C LYS A 382 -10.34 -37.55 8.62
N TRP A 383 -10.31 -37.24 7.34
CA TRP A 383 -10.14 -35.90 6.82
C TRP A 383 -11.37 -34.99 7.00
N ALA A 384 -12.51 -35.56 7.42
CA ALA A 384 -13.68 -34.80 7.86
C ALA A 384 -13.40 -33.98 9.13
N ASP A 385 -12.46 -34.43 9.95
CA ASP A 385 -11.94 -33.67 11.08
C ASP A 385 -10.80 -32.75 10.59
N TRP A 386 -11.07 -31.45 10.57
CA TRP A 386 -10.11 -30.44 10.14
C TRP A 386 -8.82 -30.42 10.95
N ASN A 387 -8.85 -30.79 12.23
CA ASN A 387 -7.64 -30.88 13.03
C ASN A 387 -6.61 -31.86 12.43
N ASN A 388 -7.07 -32.90 11.76
CA ASN A 388 -6.18 -33.89 11.12
C ASN A 388 -5.47 -33.35 9.88
N ARG A 389 -6.01 -32.33 9.22
CA ARG A 389 -5.39 -31.73 8.04
C ARG A 389 -4.04 -31.09 8.37
N SER A 390 -3.86 -30.62 9.61
CA SER A 390 -2.58 -30.08 10.09
C SER A 390 -1.41 -31.06 9.96
N TRP A 391 -1.67 -32.37 9.94
CA TRP A 391 -0.62 -33.39 9.75
C TRP A 391 0.03 -33.32 8.37
N LEU A 392 -0.69 -32.83 7.36
CA LEU A 392 -0.20 -32.72 5.98
C LEU A 392 0.23 -31.30 5.64
N ILE A 393 -0.58 -30.30 5.99
CA ILE A 393 -0.33 -28.90 5.61
C ILE A 393 0.63 -28.18 6.57
N GLY A 394 0.84 -28.70 7.79
CA GLY A 394 1.73 -28.12 8.79
C GLY A 394 1.22 -26.79 9.40
N LEU A 395 -0.02 -26.39 9.09
CA LEU A 395 -0.65 -25.17 9.57
C LEU A 395 -1.84 -25.48 10.48
N ASN A 396 -2.29 -24.46 11.23
CA ASN A 396 -3.45 -24.60 12.09
C ASN A 396 -4.71 -24.92 11.27
N ALA A 397 -5.45 -25.91 11.74
CA ALA A 397 -6.74 -26.28 11.20
C ALA A 397 -7.69 -26.61 12.38
N SER A 398 -8.95 -26.31 12.24
CA SER A 398 -9.95 -26.55 13.29
C SER A 398 -11.35 -26.66 12.71
N ASN A 399 -12.15 -27.52 13.33
CA ASN A 399 -13.58 -27.66 13.03
C ASN A 399 -14.39 -26.40 13.44
N ASP A 400 -13.84 -25.57 14.32
CA ASP A 400 -14.52 -24.38 14.86
C ASP A 400 -14.33 -23.14 14.00
N ILE A 401 -13.44 -23.18 13.00
CA ILE A 401 -13.19 -22.06 12.10
C ILE A 401 -14.26 -22.06 10.98
N PRO A 402 -15.01 -20.96 10.77
CA PRO A 402 -15.98 -20.87 9.68
C PRO A 402 -15.32 -21.09 8.31
N ASN A 403 -16.03 -21.77 7.42
CA ASN A 403 -15.62 -21.98 6.04
C ASN A 403 -16.69 -21.42 5.09
N ASP A 404 -16.40 -20.32 4.44
CA ASP A 404 -17.33 -19.60 3.59
C ASP A 404 -17.78 -20.43 2.38
N VAL A 405 -16.88 -21.23 1.78
CA VAL A 405 -17.20 -22.11 0.66
C VAL A 405 -18.28 -23.11 1.05
N VAL A 406 -18.18 -23.70 2.24
CA VAL A 406 -19.21 -24.64 2.74
C VAL A 406 -20.48 -23.88 3.13
N SER A 407 -20.35 -22.69 3.70
CA SER A 407 -21.50 -21.86 4.10
C SER A 407 -22.37 -21.47 2.92
N PHE A 408 -21.79 -21.28 1.74
CA PHE A 408 -22.52 -21.05 0.49
C PHE A 408 -23.03 -22.34 -0.18
N GLY A 409 -22.75 -23.52 0.37
CA GLY A 409 -23.21 -24.80 -0.18
C GLY A 409 -22.53 -25.25 -1.46
N LEU A 410 -21.37 -24.66 -1.78
CA LEU A 410 -20.65 -24.91 -3.02
C LEU A 410 -19.91 -26.25 -3.04
N THR A 411 -19.47 -26.71 -1.88
CA THR A 411 -18.77 -27.99 -1.70
C THR A 411 -19.45 -28.80 -0.58
N PRO A 412 -20.63 -29.40 -0.85
CA PRO A 412 -21.43 -30.04 0.19
C PRO A 412 -20.74 -31.26 0.84
N TRP A 413 -19.70 -31.79 0.23
CA TRP A 413 -18.89 -32.87 0.77
C TRP A 413 -17.82 -32.40 1.77
N VAL A 414 -17.49 -31.11 1.79
CA VAL A 414 -16.50 -30.56 2.73
C VAL A 414 -17.20 -30.19 4.02
N PRO A 415 -16.79 -30.75 5.18
CA PRO A 415 -17.41 -30.39 6.46
C PRO A 415 -17.08 -28.97 6.89
N GLN A 416 -17.89 -28.40 7.78
CA GLN A 416 -17.58 -27.13 8.42
C GLN A 416 -16.26 -27.21 9.19
N GLY A 417 -15.48 -26.17 9.11
CA GLY A 417 -14.15 -26.05 9.63
C GLY A 417 -13.24 -25.39 8.59
N SER A 418 -12.06 -25.02 8.97
CA SER A 418 -11.10 -24.41 8.07
C SER A 418 -9.66 -24.61 8.55
N SER A 419 -8.74 -24.26 7.68
CA SER A 419 -7.31 -24.16 7.97
C SER A 419 -6.79 -22.79 7.59
N GLU A 420 -5.59 -22.45 8.02
CA GLU A 420 -4.91 -21.24 7.52
C GLU A 420 -4.73 -21.29 6.00
N CYS A 421 -4.54 -22.49 5.45
CA CYS A 421 -4.50 -22.71 4.00
C CYS A 421 -5.77 -22.23 3.31
N THR A 422 -6.92 -22.67 3.81
CA THR A 422 -8.22 -22.35 3.21
C THR A 422 -8.59 -20.88 3.38
N ASN A 423 -8.54 -20.36 4.60
CA ASN A 423 -9.06 -19.03 4.90
C ASN A 423 -8.12 -17.89 4.43
N ALA A 424 -6.81 -18.09 4.54
CA ALA A 424 -5.86 -17.03 4.25
C ALA A 424 -5.39 -17.05 2.79
N TRP A 425 -5.32 -18.24 2.18
CA TRP A 425 -4.54 -18.43 0.97
C TRP A 425 -5.32 -18.94 -0.23
N ARG A 426 -6.53 -19.44 -0.03
CA ARG A 426 -7.34 -19.91 -1.14
C ARG A 426 -7.40 -18.85 -2.23
N GLY A 427 -6.84 -19.23 -3.39
CA GLY A 427 -6.76 -18.44 -4.60
C GLY A 427 -5.66 -17.40 -4.69
N LEU A 428 -4.75 -17.37 -3.77
CA LEU A 428 -3.51 -16.62 -3.97
C LEU A 428 -2.56 -17.32 -4.93
N SER A 429 -2.61 -18.67 -5.03
CA SER A 429 -1.86 -19.40 -6.05
C SER A 429 -2.24 -18.96 -7.46
N PRO A 430 -3.54 -18.85 -7.82
CA PRO A 430 -3.92 -18.30 -9.11
C PRO A 430 -3.37 -16.90 -9.38
N LEU A 431 -3.45 -16.00 -8.40
CA LEU A 431 -2.90 -14.66 -8.54
C LEU A 431 -1.41 -14.68 -8.89
N ALA A 432 -0.66 -15.56 -8.22
CA ALA A 432 0.79 -15.60 -8.32
C ALA A 432 1.31 -16.48 -9.46
N LEU A 433 0.54 -17.49 -9.89
CA LEU A 433 0.96 -18.48 -10.87
C LEU A 433 0.27 -18.37 -12.22
N ASN A 434 -0.96 -17.81 -12.27
CA ASN A 434 -1.78 -17.83 -13.47
C ASN A 434 -1.67 -16.51 -14.26
N PRO A 435 -1.12 -16.54 -15.49
CA PRO A 435 -1.04 -15.36 -16.34
C PRO A 435 -2.43 -14.83 -16.77
N ASN A 436 -3.46 -15.68 -16.70
CA ASN A 436 -4.84 -15.33 -17.07
C ASN A 436 -5.69 -14.88 -15.87
N PHE A 437 -5.07 -14.72 -14.67
CA PHE A 437 -5.79 -14.17 -13.53
C PHE A 437 -6.00 -12.67 -13.71
N GLY A 438 -7.12 -12.33 -14.28
CA GLY A 438 -7.42 -10.96 -14.70
C GLY A 438 -8.80 -10.46 -14.29
N THR A 439 -9.46 -11.09 -13.32
CA THR A 439 -10.81 -10.70 -12.94
C THR A 439 -10.82 -9.52 -11.97
N ALA A 440 -11.45 -8.41 -12.36
CA ALA A 440 -11.85 -7.35 -11.46
C ALA A 440 -13.37 -7.30 -11.33
N PRO A 441 -13.93 -6.96 -10.16
CA PRO A 441 -15.36 -6.84 -9.99
C PRO A 441 -15.98 -5.85 -10.98
N GLY A 442 -16.98 -6.28 -11.72
CA GLY A 442 -17.70 -5.41 -12.67
C GLY A 442 -17.05 -5.22 -14.05
N ILE A 443 -15.86 -5.77 -14.30
CA ILE A 443 -15.27 -5.76 -15.65
C ILE A 443 -16.02 -6.76 -16.54
N SER A 444 -16.38 -6.32 -17.75
CA SER A 444 -16.98 -7.18 -18.76
C SER A 444 -15.95 -8.20 -19.29
N PRO A 445 -16.38 -9.35 -19.85
CA PRO A 445 -15.44 -10.28 -20.49
C PRO A 445 -14.67 -9.67 -21.69
N GLU A 446 -15.21 -8.62 -22.31
CA GLU A 446 -14.56 -7.90 -23.41
C GLU A 446 -13.44 -7.02 -22.85
N ASP A 447 -13.73 -6.23 -21.81
CA ASP A 447 -12.75 -5.40 -21.12
C ASP A 447 -11.67 -6.25 -20.42
N GLN A 448 -12.06 -7.43 -19.91
CA GLN A 448 -11.13 -8.40 -19.32
C GLN A 448 -10.03 -8.82 -20.30
N ALA A 449 -10.35 -8.93 -21.58
CA ALA A 449 -9.37 -9.30 -22.61
C ALA A 449 -8.37 -8.16 -22.92
N GLU A 450 -8.64 -6.94 -22.48
CA GLU A 450 -7.79 -5.77 -22.66
C GLU A 450 -6.88 -5.50 -21.45
N VAL A 451 -7.02 -6.27 -20.37
CA VAL A 451 -6.15 -6.14 -19.18
C VAL A 451 -4.72 -6.55 -19.51
N GLU A 452 -3.80 -5.60 -19.46
CA GLU A 452 -2.39 -5.83 -19.76
C GLU A 452 -1.56 -6.16 -18.50
N TRP A 453 -1.92 -5.59 -17.36
CA TRP A 453 -1.19 -5.81 -16.11
C TRP A 453 -1.86 -6.89 -15.28
N THR A 454 -1.08 -7.90 -14.87
CA THR A 454 -1.43 -8.84 -13.80
C THR A 454 -0.27 -8.94 -12.82
N HIS A 455 -0.52 -9.43 -11.62
CA HIS A 455 0.58 -9.68 -10.67
C HIS A 455 1.59 -10.67 -11.26
N PHE A 456 1.11 -11.71 -11.94
CA PHE A 456 1.97 -12.69 -12.63
C PHE A 456 2.85 -12.03 -13.71
N ALA A 457 2.27 -11.17 -14.54
CA ALA A 457 3.03 -10.47 -15.58
C ALA A 457 4.15 -9.60 -15.01
N ASP A 458 3.91 -8.96 -13.86
CA ASP A 458 4.91 -8.13 -13.17
C ASP A 458 6.09 -8.96 -12.60
N LEU A 459 5.89 -10.25 -12.33
CA LEU A 459 6.96 -11.14 -11.87
C LEU A 459 8.11 -11.28 -12.89
N ILE A 460 7.88 -10.98 -14.18
CA ILE A 460 8.95 -10.90 -15.18
C ILE A 460 10.03 -9.89 -14.79
N ASN A 461 9.65 -8.80 -14.13
CA ASN A 461 10.57 -7.78 -13.65
C ASN A 461 11.43 -8.27 -12.46
N ILE A 462 10.97 -9.30 -11.76
CA ILE A 462 11.64 -9.88 -10.58
C ILE A 462 12.49 -11.08 -10.96
N TYR A 463 11.92 -12.03 -11.69
CA TYR A 463 12.56 -13.34 -12.01
C TYR A 463 13.13 -13.44 -13.42
N GLY A 464 12.81 -12.48 -14.28
CA GLY A 464 13.12 -12.55 -15.70
C GLY A 464 12.13 -13.42 -16.47
N ARG A 465 12.34 -13.46 -17.78
CA ARG A 465 11.48 -14.15 -18.74
C ARG A 465 12.02 -15.54 -19.05
N ALA A 466 11.15 -16.54 -19.05
CA ALA A 466 11.42 -17.90 -19.51
C ALA A 466 11.38 -17.99 -21.06
N GLU A 467 11.74 -19.13 -21.62
CA GLU A 467 11.77 -19.34 -23.09
C GLU A 467 10.38 -19.26 -23.72
N ASP A 468 9.32 -19.63 -22.99
CA ASP A 468 7.93 -19.55 -23.41
C ASP A 468 7.33 -18.12 -23.41
N GLY A 469 8.10 -17.17 -22.86
CA GLY A 469 7.72 -15.75 -22.83
C GLY A 469 7.06 -15.29 -21.53
N PHE A 470 6.75 -16.20 -20.61
CA PHE A 470 6.19 -15.88 -19.30
C PHE A 470 7.29 -15.56 -18.26
N ALA A 471 6.90 -15.18 -17.06
CA ALA A 471 7.80 -15.07 -15.93
C ALA A 471 8.36 -16.47 -15.59
N ARG A 472 9.62 -16.53 -15.17
CA ARG A 472 10.19 -17.78 -14.67
C ARG A 472 9.40 -18.31 -13.49
N ASN A 473 9.10 -19.61 -13.52
CA ASN A 473 8.43 -20.29 -12.42
C ASN A 473 9.40 -20.52 -11.26
N THR A 474 9.00 -20.10 -10.06
CA THR A 474 9.76 -20.31 -8.82
C THR A 474 9.23 -21.45 -7.97
N TRP A 475 8.07 -21.99 -8.31
CA TRP A 475 7.45 -23.08 -7.58
C TRP A 475 7.94 -24.43 -8.08
N ASP A 476 8.32 -25.31 -7.17
CA ASP A 476 8.92 -26.63 -7.45
C ASP A 476 8.39 -27.68 -6.46
N ASN A 477 7.91 -28.81 -6.97
CA ASN A 477 7.57 -29.95 -6.13
C ASN A 477 8.18 -31.29 -6.59
N VAL A 478 9.17 -31.25 -7.46
CA VAL A 478 9.89 -32.44 -7.87
C VAL A 478 10.67 -33.02 -6.69
N GLY A 479 10.40 -34.29 -6.37
CA GLY A 479 11.03 -34.97 -5.24
C GLY A 479 10.46 -34.66 -3.87
N VAL A 480 9.47 -33.78 -3.76
CA VAL A 480 8.75 -33.53 -2.52
C VAL A 480 7.96 -34.78 -2.14
N GLN A 481 8.12 -35.23 -0.90
CA GLN A 481 7.41 -36.38 -0.32
C GLN A 481 6.31 -35.86 0.61
N TYR A 482 5.16 -35.53 0.06
CA TYR A 482 4.04 -35.02 0.84
C TYR A 482 3.58 -36.02 1.87
N GLY A 483 3.37 -35.58 3.12
CA GLY A 483 2.94 -36.42 4.22
C GLY A 483 4.03 -37.34 4.81
N LEU A 484 5.32 -37.19 4.44
CA LEU A 484 6.39 -38.03 4.97
C LEU A 484 6.50 -37.97 6.50
N GLN A 485 6.33 -36.80 7.11
CA GLN A 485 6.33 -36.67 8.55
C GLN A 485 5.12 -37.35 9.16
N ALA A 486 3.92 -37.14 8.62
CA ALA A 486 2.71 -37.80 9.06
C ALA A 486 2.80 -39.34 9.00
N LEU A 487 3.44 -39.86 7.95
CA LEU A 487 3.74 -41.29 7.83
C LEU A 487 4.68 -41.77 8.94
N ARG A 488 5.76 -41.05 9.22
CA ARG A 488 6.73 -41.40 10.28
C ARG A 488 6.13 -41.37 11.66
N GLU A 489 5.17 -40.48 11.88
CA GLU A 489 4.44 -40.33 13.14
C GLU A 489 3.26 -41.31 13.26
N GLY A 490 2.93 -42.03 12.19
CA GLY A 490 1.81 -42.98 12.15
C GLY A 490 0.43 -42.32 12.03
N ASN A 491 0.36 -41.06 11.65
CA ASN A 491 -0.88 -40.31 11.42
C ASN A 491 -1.56 -40.72 10.11
N ILE A 492 -0.77 -41.17 9.14
CA ILE A 492 -1.24 -41.74 7.87
C ILE A 492 -0.59 -43.12 7.64
N THR A 493 -1.30 -43.98 6.89
CA THR A 493 -0.78 -45.31 6.53
C THR A 493 0.18 -45.22 5.32
N PRO A 494 0.98 -46.27 5.04
CA PRO A 494 1.78 -46.32 3.81
C PRO A 494 0.93 -46.21 2.54
N GLU A 495 -0.27 -46.77 2.55
CA GLU A 495 -1.21 -46.73 1.44
C GLU A 495 -1.69 -45.28 1.19
N GLU A 496 -2.08 -44.56 2.24
CA GLU A 496 -2.47 -43.15 2.15
C GLU A 496 -1.31 -42.26 1.69
N PHE A 497 -0.10 -42.54 2.18
CA PHE A 497 1.09 -41.84 1.73
C PHE A 497 1.35 -42.04 0.23
N LEU A 498 1.23 -43.28 -0.25
CA LEU A 498 1.40 -43.57 -1.67
C LEU A 498 0.31 -42.96 -2.52
N ASP A 499 -0.94 -43.04 -2.07
CA ASP A 499 -2.10 -42.44 -2.76
C ASP A 499 -1.96 -40.92 -2.86
N LEU A 500 -1.62 -40.25 -1.74
CA LEU A 500 -1.36 -38.81 -1.74
C LEU A 500 -0.28 -38.45 -2.77
N ASN A 501 0.86 -39.12 -2.74
CA ASN A 501 1.99 -38.81 -3.64
C ASN A 501 1.75 -39.23 -5.08
N PHE A 502 0.85 -40.15 -5.35
CA PHE A 502 0.40 -40.53 -6.68
C PHE A 502 -0.53 -39.46 -7.29
N ASN A 503 -1.42 -38.86 -6.51
CA ASN A 503 -2.51 -38.01 -6.95
C ASN A 503 -2.27 -36.51 -6.75
N ILE A 504 -1.29 -36.06 -5.95
CA ILE A 504 -1.10 -34.67 -5.59
C ILE A 504 -0.85 -33.76 -6.79
N GLY A 505 -0.10 -34.22 -7.79
CA GLY A 505 0.17 -33.49 -9.01
C GLY A 505 1.01 -32.24 -8.85
N SER A 506 0.74 -31.30 -9.71
CA SER A 506 1.36 -29.98 -9.78
C SER A 506 0.45 -28.99 -10.51
N TRP A 507 0.89 -27.75 -10.64
CA TRP A 507 0.25 -26.75 -11.50
C TRP A 507 0.59 -27.00 -12.96
N THR A 508 -0.36 -26.69 -13.87
CA THR A 508 -0.14 -26.72 -15.32
C THR A 508 0.91 -25.68 -15.73
N ALA A 509 1.49 -25.83 -16.92
CA ALA A 509 2.35 -24.81 -17.48
C ALA A 509 1.57 -23.50 -17.74
N GLU A 510 2.21 -22.35 -17.60
CA GLU A 510 1.59 -21.03 -17.74
C GLU A 510 0.83 -20.86 -19.05
N ALA A 511 1.40 -21.36 -20.15
CA ALA A 511 0.77 -21.32 -21.49
C ALA A 511 -0.53 -22.15 -21.60
N GLU A 512 -0.75 -23.08 -20.69
CA GLU A 512 -1.91 -23.99 -20.68
C GLU A 512 -2.93 -23.60 -19.59
N MET A 513 -2.59 -22.67 -18.71
CA MET A 513 -3.49 -22.19 -17.66
C MET A 513 -4.69 -21.47 -18.29
N VAL A 514 -5.85 -21.72 -17.71
CA VAL A 514 -7.10 -21.04 -18.08
C VAL A 514 -7.53 -20.09 -16.97
N GLN A 515 -8.43 -19.14 -17.30
CA GLN A 515 -9.03 -18.26 -16.31
C GLN A 515 -9.58 -19.07 -15.13
N GLU A 516 -9.32 -18.59 -13.92
CA GLU A 516 -9.82 -19.21 -12.72
C GLU A 516 -11.34 -19.26 -12.70
N GLY A 517 -11.86 -20.33 -12.15
CA GLY A 517 -13.28 -20.46 -11.88
C GLY A 517 -13.70 -19.68 -10.65
N CYS A 518 -15.00 -19.39 -10.59
CA CYS A 518 -15.57 -18.99 -9.33
C CYS A 518 -15.59 -20.19 -8.36
N PRO A 519 -15.39 -20.00 -7.10
CA PRO A 519 -15.81 -18.90 -6.26
C PRO A 519 -14.67 -18.07 -5.72
N PHE A 520 -14.01 -17.32 -6.55
CA PHE A 520 -12.92 -16.53 -6.06
C PHE A 520 -13.42 -15.19 -5.51
N PHE A 521 -13.57 -15.04 -4.20
CA PHE A 521 -13.73 -13.80 -3.42
C PHE A 521 -14.85 -12.81 -3.77
N THR A 522 -15.72 -13.08 -4.71
CA THR A 522 -16.79 -12.13 -4.98
C THR A 522 -18.14 -12.78 -5.04
N ASP A 523 -19.11 -12.18 -4.35
CA ASP A 523 -20.53 -12.51 -4.46
C ASP A 523 -21.01 -12.56 -5.91
N LEU A 524 -20.36 -11.76 -6.78
CA LEU A 524 -20.68 -11.67 -8.21
C LEU A 524 -20.31 -12.95 -8.96
N CYS A 525 -19.21 -13.59 -8.62
CA CYS A 525 -18.83 -14.86 -9.19
C CYS A 525 -19.86 -15.93 -8.90
N PHE A 526 -20.36 -15.98 -7.69
CA PHE A 526 -21.42 -16.90 -7.29
C PHE A 526 -22.72 -16.67 -8.09
N ALA A 527 -23.12 -15.40 -8.23
CA ALA A 527 -24.36 -15.06 -8.92
C ALA A 527 -24.31 -15.42 -10.42
N LEU A 528 -23.19 -15.16 -11.09
CA LEU A 528 -23.03 -15.43 -12.52
C LEU A 528 -22.93 -16.92 -12.83
N ASP A 529 -22.27 -17.67 -11.96
CA ASP A 529 -22.13 -19.11 -12.14
C ASP A 529 -23.39 -19.87 -11.76
N PHE A 530 -24.16 -19.39 -10.80
CA PHE A 530 -25.50 -19.93 -10.49
C PHE A 530 -26.48 -19.84 -11.65
N GLU A 531 -26.42 -18.78 -12.45
CA GLU A 531 -27.27 -18.62 -13.65
C GLU A 531 -26.86 -19.53 -14.81
N ARG A 532 -25.67 -20.14 -14.79
CA ARG A 532 -25.16 -21.03 -15.82
C ARG A 532 -25.45 -22.50 -15.59
N GLU A 533 -26.36 -22.86 -14.69
CA GLU A 533 -26.62 -24.26 -14.32
C GLU A 533 -25.32 -24.99 -13.88
N LEU A 534 -24.54 -24.35 -13.00
CA LEU A 534 -23.30 -24.93 -12.53
C LEU A 534 -23.58 -26.24 -11.78
N TYR A 535 -23.07 -27.30 -12.36
CA TYR A 535 -22.89 -28.52 -11.60
C TYR A 535 -21.84 -28.28 -10.52
N PRO A 536 -21.98 -28.92 -9.33
CA PRO A 536 -20.96 -28.83 -8.27
C PRO A 536 -19.54 -29.10 -8.77
N ASP A 537 -19.39 -29.90 -9.82
CA ASP A 537 -18.13 -30.28 -10.45
C ASP A 537 -17.43 -29.12 -11.20
N GLN A 538 -18.13 -28.01 -11.44
CA GLN A 538 -17.57 -26.84 -12.11
C GLN A 538 -17.12 -25.75 -11.13
N ILE A 539 -17.43 -25.92 -9.87
CA ILE A 539 -16.94 -25.04 -8.82
C ILE A 539 -15.54 -25.50 -8.45
N ASP A 540 -14.60 -24.60 -8.58
CA ASP A 540 -13.18 -24.85 -8.44
C ASP A 540 -12.57 -24.08 -7.27
N PRO A 541 -12.82 -24.51 -6.03
CA PRO A 541 -12.37 -23.77 -4.85
C PRO A 541 -10.85 -23.74 -4.69
N TRP A 542 -10.13 -24.60 -5.43
CA TRP A 542 -8.70 -24.78 -5.32
C TRP A 542 -7.99 -24.62 -6.68
N SER A 543 -8.63 -23.99 -7.65
CA SER A 543 -8.07 -23.86 -9.00
C SER A 543 -7.75 -25.20 -9.68
N TRP A 544 -8.61 -26.20 -9.49
CA TRP A 544 -8.38 -27.57 -9.99
C TRP A 544 -8.18 -27.65 -11.49
N ARG A 545 -8.82 -26.75 -12.26
CA ARG A 545 -8.68 -26.70 -13.71
C ARG A 545 -7.28 -26.37 -14.20
N ASN A 546 -6.46 -25.80 -13.32
CA ASN A 546 -5.07 -25.46 -13.57
C ASN A 546 -4.10 -26.41 -12.84
N MET A 547 -4.59 -27.55 -12.34
CA MET A 547 -3.79 -28.59 -11.72
C MET A 547 -3.65 -29.80 -12.63
N GLN A 548 -2.46 -30.40 -12.66
CA GLN A 548 -2.20 -31.65 -13.37
C GLN A 548 -2.64 -32.84 -12.49
N LEU A 549 -3.44 -33.73 -13.06
CA LEU A 549 -4.03 -34.86 -12.35
C LEU A 549 -3.39 -36.18 -12.81
N ALA A 550 -3.55 -37.21 -11.97
CA ALA A 550 -3.23 -38.59 -12.34
C ALA A 550 -4.19 -39.11 -13.42
N GLU A 551 -3.68 -39.89 -14.35
CA GLU A 551 -4.45 -40.52 -15.40
C GLU A 551 -4.28 -42.05 -15.37
N GLY A 552 -5.35 -42.77 -14.96
CA GLY A 552 -5.31 -44.23 -14.80
C GLY A 552 -4.18 -44.67 -13.87
N ASP A 553 -3.26 -45.48 -14.36
CA ASP A 553 -2.10 -45.96 -13.58
C ASP A 553 -0.87 -45.03 -13.65
N THR A 554 -1.02 -43.84 -14.22
CA THR A 554 0.08 -42.87 -14.35
C THR A 554 -0.02 -41.84 -13.24
N PRO A 555 1.04 -41.67 -12.39
CA PRO A 555 1.05 -40.63 -11.38
C PRO A 555 0.88 -39.24 -11.96
N ALA A 556 0.25 -38.36 -11.20
CA ALA A 556 0.14 -36.97 -11.56
C ALA A 556 1.56 -36.33 -11.71
N PRO A 557 1.81 -35.57 -12.79
CA PRO A 557 3.11 -34.98 -13.03
C PRO A 557 3.53 -34.02 -11.94
N ARG A 558 4.83 -33.95 -11.67
CA ARG A 558 5.48 -32.97 -10.80
C ARG A 558 6.11 -31.90 -11.66
N ARG A 559 6.23 -30.71 -11.11
CA ARG A 559 6.80 -29.57 -11.80
C ARG A 559 8.06 -29.08 -11.08
N SER A 560 9.11 -28.76 -11.84
CA SER A 560 10.31 -28.08 -11.34
C SER A 560 10.22 -26.57 -11.60
N ALA A 561 10.91 -25.79 -10.75
CA ALA A 561 11.22 -24.40 -11.06
C ALA A 561 12.10 -24.29 -12.32
N ASP A 562 12.08 -23.12 -12.98
CA ASP A 562 12.89 -22.81 -14.16
C ASP A 562 14.33 -22.44 -13.83
#